data_12384a80812b086beba0aea4dcda5223
#
_entry.id   12384a80812b086beba0aea4dcda5223
#
_cell.length_a   1.000
_cell.length_b   1.000
_cell.length_c   1.000
_cell.angle_alpha   90.00
_cell.angle_beta   90.00
_cell.angle_gamma   90.00
#
_symmetry.space_group_name_H-M   'P 1'
#
loop_
_entity.id
_entity.type
_entity.pdbx_description
1 polymer ?
#
loop_
_entity_poly.entity_id
_entity_poly.type
_entity_poly.pdbx_seq_one_letter_code
_entity_poly.pdbx_strand_id
1 'polypeptide(L)'
;TAAAKAEAEPIRYGRVLVQDSTVVRLPAGLFGEFSGVSNGSSTVCNARIQTVYDLVEGVFVRFSIDPYSRNDLAVAPELELRAGDLTLRDRGYLLAAEIQRHLDVGADCIYRHKFGTIYLDPETGEPIDLPGILRQRGAIDMDVCLNNPSRTPVRLVAAPADEETANLRRARAKRDTKGHAPSKELLDLMSWTLFLTTIPRERASFRQILDTYGLRWRIETVFKAWKSELRL
;
A
#
# COMPACT_ATOMS: atom_id res chain seq x y z
N THR A 1 11.54 34.05 7.51
CA THR A 1 11.05 34.05 6.11
C THR A 1 10.73 32.61 5.72
N ALA A 2 9.45 32.25 5.81
CA ALA A 2 8.94 30.97 5.31
C ALA A 2 9.04 31.02 3.77
N ALA A 3 10.01 30.29 3.21
CA ALA A 3 10.00 30.00 1.80
C ALA A 3 8.72 29.23 1.49
N ALA A 4 7.84 29.82 0.69
CA ALA A 4 6.65 29.14 0.19
C ALA A 4 7.13 27.85 -0.47
N LYS A 5 6.72 26.69 0.10
CA LYS A 5 6.87 25.39 -0.54
C LYS A 5 6.09 25.48 -1.85
N ALA A 6 6.79 25.62 -2.97
CA ALA A 6 6.17 25.44 -4.27
C ALA A 6 5.57 24.03 -4.27
N GLU A 7 4.26 23.93 -4.25
CA GLU A 7 3.56 22.66 -4.41
C GLU A 7 3.90 22.16 -5.82
N ALA A 8 4.54 20.99 -5.89
CA ALA A 8 4.81 20.37 -7.17
C ALA A 8 3.46 20.07 -7.84
N GLU A 9 3.31 20.39 -9.12
CA GLU A 9 2.10 20.05 -9.86
C GLU A 9 1.81 18.53 -9.74
N PRO A 10 0.56 18.14 -9.47
CA PRO A 10 0.22 16.72 -9.35
C PRO A 10 0.44 15.99 -10.68
N ILE A 11 0.87 14.75 -10.61
CA ILE A 11 1.01 13.88 -11.79
C ILE A 11 -0.39 13.66 -12.36
N ARG A 12 -0.56 13.93 -13.65
CA ARG A 12 -1.87 13.78 -14.33
C ARG A 12 -2.00 12.38 -14.92
N TYR A 13 -3.08 11.70 -14.55
CA TYR A 13 -3.51 10.42 -15.09
C TYR A 13 -4.98 10.49 -15.49
N GLY A 14 -5.35 9.70 -16.51
CA GLY A 14 -6.75 9.59 -16.93
C GLY A 14 -7.62 8.90 -15.89
N ARG A 15 -7.07 7.85 -15.22
CA ARG A 15 -7.66 7.18 -14.07
C ARG A 15 -6.65 7.02 -12.95
N VAL A 16 -7.08 7.26 -11.72
CA VAL A 16 -6.30 6.99 -10.52
C VAL A 16 -7.08 6.04 -9.62
N LEU A 17 -6.72 4.77 -9.65
CA LEU A 17 -7.43 3.69 -8.97
C LEU A 17 -6.84 3.44 -7.59
N VAL A 18 -7.68 3.52 -6.57
CA VAL A 18 -7.32 3.11 -5.20
C VAL A 18 -8.00 1.78 -4.90
N GLN A 19 -7.21 0.75 -4.61
CA GLN A 19 -7.73 -0.51 -4.10
C GLN A 19 -7.52 -0.58 -2.59
N ASP A 20 -8.61 -0.78 -1.85
CA ASP A 20 -8.56 -0.92 -0.41
C ASP A 20 -9.77 -1.71 0.10
N SER A 21 -9.72 -2.16 1.35
CA SER A 21 -10.81 -2.90 1.98
C SER A 21 -11.17 -2.31 3.34
N THR A 22 -12.42 -2.54 3.72
CA THR A 22 -12.87 -2.23 5.08
C THR A 22 -13.66 -3.41 5.64
N VAL A 23 -13.67 -3.53 6.97
CA VAL A 23 -14.39 -4.60 7.67
C VAL A 23 -15.58 -3.99 8.40
N VAL A 24 -16.73 -4.62 8.24
CA VAL A 24 -17.96 -4.25 8.95
C VAL A 24 -18.45 -5.42 9.79
N ARG A 25 -18.99 -5.10 10.96
CA ARG A 25 -19.60 -6.10 11.84
C ARG A 25 -21.02 -6.36 11.39
N LEU A 26 -21.39 -7.63 11.33
CA LEU A 26 -22.73 -8.05 10.95
C LEU A 26 -23.46 -8.73 12.15
N PRO A 27 -24.79 -8.80 12.11
CA PRO A 27 -25.57 -9.57 13.08
C PRO A 27 -25.15 -11.03 13.12
N ALA A 28 -25.13 -11.63 14.32
CA ALA A 28 -24.66 -13.00 14.53
C ALA A 28 -25.45 -14.06 13.71
N GLY A 29 -26.69 -13.79 13.35
CA GLY A 29 -27.50 -14.66 12.50
C GLY A 29 -26.96 -14.91 11.10
N LEU A 30 -26.01 -14.04 10.62
CA LEU A 30 -25.37 -14.17 9.31
C LEU A 30 -24.03 -14.93 9.36
N PHE A 31 -23.70 -15.54 10.51
CA PHE A 31 -22.39 -16.19 10.70
C PHE A 31 -22.15 -17.35 9.73
N GLY A 32 -23.18 -18.05 9.30
CA GLY A 32 -23.04 -19.14 8.32
C GLY A 32 -22.45 -18.69 6.99
N GLU A 33 -22.76 -17.45 6.59
CA GLU A 33 -22.29 -16.85 5.33
C GLU A 33 -21.07 -15.94 5.54
N PHE A 34 -21.05 -15.20 6.65
CA PHE A 34 -20.04 -14.17 6.94
C PHE A 34 -19.28 -14.47 8.23
N SER A 35 -18.60 -15.61 8.28
CA SER A 35 -17.76 -15.96 9.43
C SER A 35 -16.58 -14.97 9.56
N GLY A 36 -16.39 -14.46 10.78
CA GLY A 36 -15.21 -13.68 11.17
C GLY A 36 -14.13 -14.55 11.79
N VAL A 37 -13.05 -13.93 12.22
CA VAL A 37 -12.01 -14.61 12.99
C VAL A 37 -12.48 -14.71 14.46
N SER A 38 -12.76 -15.91 14.91
CA SER A 38 -13.12 -16.19 16.31
C SER A 38 -11.88 -16.14 17.21
N ASN A 39 -12.00 -15.54 18.37
CA ASN A 39 -10.99 -15.59 19.44
C ASN A 39 -11.29 -16.67 20.51
N GLY A 40 -12.05 -17.69 20.15
CA GLY A 40 -12.35 -18.85 20.99
C GLY A 40 -13.53 -18.66 21.99
N SER A 41 -13.90 -17.44 22.32
CA SER A 41 -14.95 -17.15 23.32
C SER A 41 -16.20 -16.47 22.74
N SER A 42 -16.17 -16.01 21.51
CA SER A 42 -17.32 -15.36 20.86
C SER A 42 -17.37 -15.63 19.37
N THR A 43 -18.59 -15.84 18.87
CA THR A 43 -18.89 -15.89 17.45
C THR A 43 -18.84 -14.47 16.88
N VAL A 44 -17.87 -14.21 16.00
CA VAL A 44 -17.74 -12.91 15.36
C VAL A 44 -18.21 -13.03 13.91
N CYS A 45 -19.23 -12.28 13.56
CA CYS A 45 -19.75 -12.18 12.19
C CYS A 45 -19.25 -10.86 11.56
N ASN A 46 -18.37 -10.96 10.58
CA ASN A 46 -17.78 -9.81 9.89
C ASN A 46 -17.76 -10.03 8.40
N ALA A 47 -18.15 -9.00 7.65
CA ALA A 47 -17.92 -8.93 6.22
C ALA A 47 -16.71 -8.02 5.94
N ARG A 48 -15.95 -8.40 4.91
CA ARG A 48 -14.94 -7.55 4.29
C ARG A 48 -15.53 -6.97 3.01
N ILE A 49 -15.53 -5.66 2.92
CA ILE A 49 -15.90 -4.93 1.73
C ILE A 49 -14.63 -4.54 1.00
N GLN A 50 -14.40 -5.13 -0.17
CA GLN A 50 -13.30 -4.78 -1.05
C GLN A 50 -13.78 -3.81 -2.12
N THR A 51 -12.99 -2.78 -2.41
CA THR A 51 -13.34 -1.77 -3.39
C THR A 51 -12.17 -1.38 -4.25
N VAL A 52 -12.48 -0.98 -5.48
CA VAL A 52 -11.60 -0.20 -6.34
C VAL A 52 -12.33 1.11 -6.63
N TYR A 53 -11.73 2.21 -6.25
CA TYR A 53 -12.29 3.55 -6.38
C TYR A 53 -11.45 4.38 -7.35
N ASP A 54 -12.09 4.99 -8.34
CA ASP A 54 -11.44 5.95 -9.23
C ASP A 54 -11.49 7.34 -8.60
N LEU A 55 -10.33 7.88 -8.27
CA LEU A 55 -10.21 9.21 -7.66
C LEU A 55 -10.51 10.37 -8.61
N VAL A 56 -10.37 10.15 -9.93
CA VAL A 56 -10.60 11.16 -10.96
C VAL A 56 -12.11 11.34 -11.17
N GLU A 57 -12.80 10.22 -11.41
CA GLU A 57 -14.24 10.22 -11.64
C GLU A 57 -15.07 10.27 -10.35
N GLY A 58 -14.47 9.94 -9.21
CA GLY A 58 -15.16 9.91 -7.92
C GLY A 58 -16.15 8.75 -7.78
N VAL A 59 -15.91 7.62 -8.45
CA VAL A 59 -16.82 6.47 -8.48
C VAL A 59 -16.13 5.16 -8.07
N PHE A 60 -16.93 4.22 -7.55
CA PHE A 60 -16.49 2.85 -7.36
C PHE A 60 -16.58 2.07 -8.67
N VAL A 61 -15.44 1.59 -9.17
CA VAL A 61 -15.38 0.79 -10.40
C VAL A 61 -15.49 -0.71 -10.13
N ARG A 62 -15.17 -1.14 -8.90
CA ARG A 62 -15.33 -2.52 -8.42
C ARG A 62 -15.72 -2.53 -6.95
N PHE A 63 -16.51 -3.55 -6.60
CA PHE A 63 -17.01 -3.75 -5.26
C PHE A 63 -17.27 -5.24 -5.02
N SER A 64 -16.79 -5.79 -3.90
CA SER A 64 -17.15 -7.13 -3.44
C SER A 64 -17.42 -7.14 -1.95
N ILE A 65 -18.23 -8.08 -1.50
CA ILE A 65 -18.51 -8.34 -0.08
C ILE A 65 -18.21 -9.80 0.17
N ASP A 66 -17.24 -10.07 1.04
CA ASP A 66 -16.74 -11.41 1.33
C ASP A 66 -16.71 -11.68 2.84
N PRO A 67 -16.78 -12.94 3.27
CA PRO A 67 -16.53 -13.31 4.66
C PRO A 67 -15.12 -12.89 5.09
N TYR A 68 -15.01 -12.27 6.27
CA TYR A 68 -13.70 -11.81 6.78
C TYR A 68 -12.70 -12.96 6.99
N SER A 69 -13.19 -14.19 7.19
CA SER A 69 -12.35 -15.39 7.31
C SER A 69 -11.57 -15.74 6.04
N ARG A 70 -11.99 -15.25 4.87
CA ARG A 70 -11.25 -15.46 3.62
C ARG A 70 -10.02 -14.57 3.56
N ASN A 71 -8.96 -15.05 2.90
CA ASN A 71 -7.74 -14.28 2.71
C ASN A 71 -8.02 -13.03 1.84
N ASP A 72 -7.51 -11.88 2.27
CA ASP A 72 -7.69 -10.58 1.63
C ASP A 72 -7.27 -10.59 0.14
N LEU A 73 -6.10 -11.16 -0.15
CA LEU A 73 -5.59 -11.23 -1.53
C LEU A 73 -6.37 -12.21 -2.40
N ALA A 74 -6.90 -13.30 -1.81
CA ALA A 74 -7.64 -14.31 -2.57
C ALA A 74 -9.02 -13.81 -3.03
N VAL A 75 -9.61 -12.85 -2.32
CA VAL A 75 -10.92 -12.26 -2.62
C VAL A 75 -10.81 -10.84 -3.19
N ALA A 76 -9.59 -10.30 -3.31
CA ALA A 76 -9.38 -8.98 -3.88
C ALA A 76 -9.87 -8.94 -5.34
N PRO A 77 -10.73 -7.99 -5.73
CA PRO A 77 -11.17 -7.86 -7.11
C PRO A 77 -9.97 -7.66 -8.04
N GLU A 78 -9.97 -8.37 -9.16
CA GLU A 78 -8.99 -8.15 -10.19
C GLU A 78 -9.16 -6.75 -10.79
N LEU A 79 -8.02 -6.04 -10.98
CA LEU A 79 -8.03 -4.75 -11.64
C LEU A 79 -8.06 -4.92 -13.17
N GLU A 80 -9.01 -4.28 -13.81
CA GLU A 80 -8.99 -4.08 -15.25
C GLU A 80 -8.09 -2.88 -15.59
N LEU A 81 -6.80 -3.15 -15.72
CA LEU A 81 -5.80 -2.12 -16.03
C LEU A 81 -5.85 -1.72 -17.49
N ARG A 82 -5.63 -0.43 -17.74
CA ARG A 82 -5.49 0.16 -19.07
C ARG A 82 -4.19 0.95 -19.14
N ALA A 83 -3.65 1.10 -20.32
CA ALA A 83 -2.49 1.96 -20.54
C ALA A 83 -2.77 3.38 -20.01
N GLY A 84 -1.83 3.93 -19.27
CA GLY A 84 -1.96 5.26 -18.68
C GLY A 84 -2.80 5.34 -17.40
N ASP A 85 -3.20 4.18 -16.80
CA ASP A 85 -3.76 4.16 -15.46
C ASP A 85 -2.67 4.35 -14.39
N LEU A 86 -3.06 4.87 -13.24
CA LEU A 86 -2.26 4.81 -12.01
C LEU A 86 -3.01 4.04 -10.95
N THR A 87 -2.33 3.12 -10.25
CA THR A 87 -2.91 2.46 -9.07
C THR A 87 -2.17 2.82 -7.79
N LEU A 88 -2.93 3.08 -6.73
CA LEU A 88 -2.42 3.35 -5.39
C LEU A 88 -2.87 2.22 -4.47
N ARG A 89 -1.91 1.45 -3.95
CA ARG A 89 -2.20 0.26 -3.13
C ARG A 89 -1.38 0.21 -1.84
N ASP A 90 -1.97 -0.30 -0.79
CA ASP A 90 -1.22 -0.57 0.45
C ASP A 90 -0.34 -1.82 0.30
N ARG A 91 0.61 -1.96 1.21
CA ARG A 91 1.57 -3.08 1.28
C ARG A 91 0.90 -4.47 1.29
N GLY A 92 -0.36 -4.56 1.76
CA GLY A 92 -1.12 -5.79 1.76
C GLY A 92 -1.34 -6.38 0.35
N TYR A 93 -1.40 -5.52 -0.66
CA TYR A 93 -1.62 -5.89 -2.06
C TYR A 93 -0.32 -6.03 -2.87
N LEU A 94 0.85 -5.91 -2.24
CA LEU A 94 2.13 -5.98 -2.95
C LEU A 94 2.42 -7.40 -3.43
N LEU A 95 2.29 -7.62 -4.72
CA LEU A 95 2.64 -8.83 -5.45
C LEU A 95 3.46 -8.45 -6.69
N ALA A 96 4.60 -9.12 -6.90
CA ALA A 96 5.46 -8.86 -8.05
C ALA A 96 4.74 -9.10 -9.39
N ALA A 97 3.88 -10.12 -9.46
CA ALA A 97 3.07 -10.40 -10.65
C ALA A 97 2.12 -9.25 -11.00
N GLU A 98 1.54 -8.59 -9.99
CA GLU A 98 0.67 -7.43 -10.21
C GLU A 98 1.45 -6.24 -10.74
N ILE A 99 2.65 -5.98 -10.21
CA ILE A 99 3.52 -4.91 -10.75
C ILE A 99 3.92 -5.22 -12.19
N GLN A 100 4.24 -6.49 -12.50
CA GLN A 100 4.55 -6.91 -13.86
C GLN A 100 3.37 -6.65 -14.81
N ARG A 101 2.13 -6.96 -14.40
CA ARG A 101 0.93 -6.64 -15.19
C ARG A 101 0.79 -5.14 -15.51
N HIS A 102 1.15 -4.25 -14.56
CA HIS A 102 1.16 -2.80 -14.83
C HIS A 102 2.14 -2.47 -15.94
N LEU A 103 3.37 -2.99 -15.85
CA LEU A 103 4.40 -2.78 -16.89
C LEU A 103 3.95 -3.31 -18.25
N ASP A 104 3.35 -4.50 -18.28
CA ASP A 104 2.93 -5.17 -19.52
C ASP A 104 1.84 -4.38 -20.27
N VAL A 105 0.95 -3.69 -19.53
CA VAL A 105 -0.13 -2.90 -20.16
C VAL A 105 0.18 -1.41 -20.29
N GLY A 106 1.34 -0.95 -19.81
CA GLY A 106 1.71 0.47 -19.81
C GLY A 106 0.94 1.29 -18.78
N ALA A 107 0.59 0.69 -17.65
CA ALA A 107 0.03 1.35 -16.48
C ALA A 107 1.11 1.61 -15.42
N ASP A 108 0.85 2.54 -14.51
CA ASP A 108 1.72 2.84 -13.41
C ASP A 108 1.13 2.40 -12.06
N CYS A 109 2.00 2.17 -11.07
CA CYS A 109 1.58 1.86 -9.72
C CYS A 109 2.46 2.54 -8.67
N ILE A 110 1.86 2.79 -7.50
CA ILE A 110 2.60 3.16 -6.28
C ILE A 110 2.13 2.23 -5.17
N TYR A 111 3.06 1.47 -4.61
CA TYR A 111 2.85 0.59 -3.46
C TYR A 111 3.64 1.06 -2.26
N ARG A 112 3.06 0.94 -1.09
CA ARG A 112 3.82 1.04 0.13
C ARG A 112 4.73 -0.18 0.30
N HIS A 113 5.98 0.04 0.68
CA HIS A 113 6.92 -1.04 0.97
C HIS A 113 6.36 -2.03 2.01
N LYS A 114 6.57 -3.32 1.75
CA LYS A 114 6.23 -4.41 2.65
C LYS A 114 7.52 -4.94 3.27
N PHE A 115 7.59 -5.01 4.60
CA PHE A 115 8.72 -5.59 5.30
C PHE A 115 8.98 -7.03 4.83
N GLY A 116 10.25 -7.38 4.68
CA GLY A 116 10.66 -8.68 4.13
C GLY A 116 10.73 -8.74 2.60
N THR A 117 10.38 -7.65 1.89
CA THR A 117 10.63 -7.59 0.44
C THR A 117 12.13 -7.47 0.19
N ILE A 118 12.67 -8.42 -0.57
CA ILE A 118 14.08 -8.42 -0.99
C ILE A 118 14.16 -7.70 -2.34
N TYR A 119 15.06 -6.73 -2.40
CA TYR A 119 15.39 -6.00 -3.63
C TYR A 119 16.75 -6.44 -4.12
N LEU A 120 16.90 -6.51 -5.43
CA LEU A 120 18.15 -6.84 -6.10
C LEU A 120 18.69 -5.59 -6.81
N ASP A 121 19.98 -5.45 -6.80
CA ASP A 121 20.69 -4.51 -7.65
C ASP A 121 20.45 -4.89 -9.12
N PRO A 122 20.03 -3.96 -10.00
CA PRO A 122 19.70 -4.28 -11.38
C PRO A 122 20.90 -4.76 -12.22
N GLU A 123 22.12 -4.34 -11.88
CA GLU A 123 23.34 -4.66 -12.64
C GLU A 123 23.93 -5.99 -12.19
N THR A 124 24.10 -6.17 -10.87
CA THR A 124 24.73 -7.36 -10.31
C THR A 124 23.74 -8.50 -10.06
N GLY A 125 22.47 -8.18 -9.82
CA GLY A 125 21.46 -9.15 -9.41
C GLY A 125 21.58 -9.60 -7.96
N GLU A 126 22.48 -9.00 -7.18
CA GLU A 126 22.67 -9.31 -5.77
C GLU A 126 21.68 -8.57 -4.88
N PRO A 127 21.28 -9.16 -3.74
CA PRO A 127 20.43 -8.48 -2.77
C PRO A 127 21.09 -7.21 -2.22
N ILE A 128 20.33 -6.11 -2.14
CA ILE A 128 20.80 -4.86 -1.55
C ILE A 128 20.57 -4.83 -0.03
N ASP A 129 21.50 -4.24 0.72
CA ASP A 129 21.30 -3.90 2.14
C ASP A 129 20.50 -2.59 2.25
N LEU A 130 19.18 -2.68 2.11
CA LEU A 130 18.31 -1.50 2.17
C LEU A 130 18.47 -0.71 3.48
N PRO A 131 18.48 -1.31 4.68
CA PRO A 131 18.71 -0.57 5.93
C PRO A 131 20.05 0.16 5.97
N GLY A 132 21.12 -0.47 5.46
CA GLY A 132 22.45 0.14 5.37
C GLY A 132 22.46 1.34 4.43
N ILE A 133 21.88 1.21 3.25
CA ILE A 133 21.76 2.29 2.26
C ILE A 133 20.98 3.47 2.85
N LEU A 134 19.85 3.23 3.51
CA LEU A 134 19.03 4.27 4.13
C LEU A 134 19.78 5.02 5.22
N ARG A 135 20.50 4.31 6.09
CA ARG A 135 21.32 4.96 7.14
C ARG A 135 22.42 5.82 6.55
N GLN A 136 23.03 5.40 5.44
CA GLN A 136 24.13 6.12 4.81
C GLN A 136 23.68 7.33 4.00
N ARG A 137 22.60 7.18 3.22
CA ARG A 137 22.17 8.19 2.23
C ARG A 137 21.07 9.09 2.70
N GLY A 138 20.32 8.72 3.74
CA GLY A 138 19.12 9.43 4.15
C GLY A 138 17.95 9.15 3.22
N ALA A 139 17.60 10.07 2.34
CA ALA A 139 16.61 9.83 1.29
C ALA A 139 17.22 9.05 0.13
N ILE A 140 16.44 8.16 -0.49
CA ILE A 140 16.84 7.41 -1.68
C ILE A 140 15.79 7.50 -2.78
N ASP A 141 16.29 7.43 -4.00
CA ASP A 141 15.51 7.32 -5.23
C ASP A 141 16.34 6.51 -6.21
N MET A 142 16.09 5.20 -6.28
CA MET A 142 16.93 4.26 -7.01
C MET A 142 16.11 3.20 -7.73
N ASP A 143 16.65 2.72 -8.85
CA ASP A 143 16.09 1.59 -9.56
C ASP A 143 16.58 0.31 -8.91
N VAL A 144 15.68 -0.64 -8.76
CA VAL A 144 15.94 -1.96 -8.19
C VAL A 144 15.09 -3.00 -8.92
N CYS A 145 15.41 -4.28 -8.74
CA CYS A 145 14.52 -5.36 -9.17
C CYS A 145 13.91 -6.06 -7.95
N LEU A 146 12.69 -6.55 -8.08
CA LEU A 146 12.12 -7.46 -7.09
C LEU A 146 12.78 -8.84 -7.21
N ASN A 147 12.99 -9.51 -6.06
CA ASN A 147 13.50 -10.88 -6.03
C ASN A 147 12.41 -11.88 -6.42
N ASN A 148 12.14 -11.96 -7.73
CA ASN A 148 11.23 -12.91 -8.36
C ASN A 148 11.81 -13.40 -9.68
N PRO A 149 11.29 -14.49 -10.29
CA PRO A 149 11.87 -15.05 -11.53
C PRO A 149 12.03 -14.05 -12.67
N SER A 150 11.08 -13.12 -12.82
CA SER A 150 11.12 -12.08 -13.85
C SER A 150 12.03 -10.89 -13.51
N ARG A 151 12.61 -10.83 -12.29
CA ARG A 151 13.34 -9.66 -11.81
C ARG A 151 12.62 -8.36 -12.13
N THR A 152 11.34 -8.29 -11.76
CA THR A 152 10.45 -7.17 -12.11
C THR A 152 11.08 -5.84 -11.69
N PRO A 153 11.38 -4.93 -12.65
CA PRO A 153 12.03 -3.67 -12.35
C PRO A 153 11.05 -2.72 -11.66
N VAL A 154 11.53 -2.02 -10.64
CA VAL A 154 10.79 -1.00 -9.91
C VAL A 154 11.71 0.11 -9.46
N ARG A 155 11.16 1.30 -9.28
CA ARG A 155 11.83 2.42 -8.64
C ARG A 155 11.47 2.42 -7.17
N LEU A 156 12.48 2.38 -6.31
CA LEU A 156 12.36 2.44 -4.86
C LEU A 156 12.65 3.86 -4.38
N VAL A 157 11.68 4.47 -3.74
CA VAL A 157 11.79 5.83 -3.19
C VAL A 157 11.59 5.82 -1.68
N ALA A 158 12.44 6.52 -0.94
CA ALA A 158 12.31 6.62 0.50
C ALA A 158 12.71 8.00 1.03
N ALA A 159 11.98 8.45 2.04
CA ALA A 159 12.30 9.66 2.81
C ALA A 159 12.26 9.35 4.30
N PRO A 160 13.06 10.07 5.12
CA PRO A 160 12.91 10.04 6.56
C PRO A 160 11.48 10.41 6.97
N ALA A 161 10.89 9.65 7.88
CA ALA A 161 9.69 10.07 8.59
C ALA A 161 10.07 11.07 9.69
N ASP A 162 9.14 11.93 10.07
CA ASP A 162 9.32 12.71 11.29
C ASP A 162 9.39 11.78 12.50
N GLU A 163 10.02 12.27 13.57
CA GLU A 163 10.30 11.43 14.74
C GLU A 163 9.02 10.98 15.46
N GLU A 164 8.00 11.81 15.50
CA GLU A 164 6.70 11.45 16.09
C GLU A 164 6.06 10.30 15.33
N THR A 165 5.98 10.41 14.01
CA THR A 165 5.47 9.34 13.12
C THR A 165 6.28 8.05 13.27
N ALA A 166 7.61 8.14 13.32
CA ALA A 166 8.49 6.98 13.49
C ALA A 166 8.23 6.29 14.84
N ASN A 167 8.10 7.05 15.92
CA ASN A 167 7.83 6.54 17.27
C ASN A 167 6.45 5.89 17.37
N LEU A 168 5.41 6.50 16.79
CA LEU A 168 4.07 5.91 16.69
C LEU A 168 4.09 4.57 15.95
N ARG A 169 4.79 4.49 14.82
CA ARG A 169 4.95 3.25 14.03
C ARG A 169 5.67 2.17 14.84
N ARG A 170 6.76 2.50 15.53
CA ARG A 170 7.50 1.56 16.40
C ARG A 170 6.64 1.07 17.56
N ALA A 171 5.91 1.97 18.23
CA ALA A 171 5.00 1.61 19.31
C ALA A 171 3.88 0.66 18.81
N ARG A 172 3.32 0.91 17.63
CA ARG A 172 2.35 0.02 16.99
C ARG A 172 2.96 -1.33 16.65
N ALA A 173 4.14 -1.37 16.02
CA ALA A 173 4.82 -2.61 15.69
C ALA A 173 5.09 -3.47 16.94
N LYS A 174 5.46 -2.87 18.07
CA LYS A 174 5.66 -3.57 19.34
C LYS A 174 4.35 -4.14 19.93
N ARG A 175 3.21 -3.48 19.73
CA ARG A 175 1.90 -3.98 20.19
C ARG A 175 1.35 -5.10 19.31
N ASP A 176 1.55 -5.00 18.00
CA ASP A 176 0.96 -5.92 17.02
C ASP A 176 1.73 -7.25 16.94
N THR A 177 2.85 -7.38 17.64
CA THR A 177 3.63 -8.62 17.70
C THR A 177 2.95 -9.63 18.63
N LYS A 178 2.35 -10.62 18.04
CA LYS A 178 1.72 -11.77 18.73
C LYS A 178 2.79 -12.64 19.44
N GLY A 179 3.37 -12.13 20.54
CA GLY A 179 4.31 -12.89 21.37
C GLY A 179 5.79 -12.85 20.95
N HIS A 180 6.16 -12.21 19.86
CA HIS A 180 7.56 -12.06 19.44
C HIS A 180 7.95 -10.58 19.32
N ALA A 181 9.10 -10.18 19.87
CA ALA A 181 9.59 -8.82 19.69
C ALA A 181 9.87 -8.53 18.20
N PRO A 182 9.50 -7.33 17.69
CA PRO A 182 9.84 -6.94 16.33
C PRO A 182 11.37 -6.92 16.14
N SER A 183 11.85 -7.36 14.98
CA SER A 183 13.28 -7.33 14.67
C SER A 183 13.82 -5.89 14.70
N LYS A 184 15.12 -5.77 14.99
CA LYS A 184 15.80 -4.46 14.94
C LYS A 184 15.66 -3.81 13.58
N GLU A 185 15.81 -4.59 12.51
CA GLU A 185 15.65 -4.13 11.13
C GLU A 185 14.27 -3.55 10.86
N LEU A 186 13.20 -4.24 11.30
CA LEU A 186 11.84 -3.72 11.19
C LEU A 186 11.69 -2.37 11.91
N LEU A 187 12.22 -2.26 13.13
CA LEU A 187 12.15 -1.02 13.91
C LEU A 187 12.96 0.12 13.26
N ASP A 188 14.12 -0.20 12.67
CA ASP A 188 14.92 0.77 11.92
C ASP A 188 14.13 1.30 10.71
N LEU A 189 13.49 0.40 9.94
CA LEU A 189 12.69 0.79 8.78
C LEU A 189 11.45 1.64 9.13
N MET A 190 10.97 1.61 10.38
CA MET A 190 9.87 2.51 10.82
C MET A 190 10.23 3.99 10.79
N SER A 191 11.54 4.31 10.76
CA SER A 191 12.05 5.68 10.61
C SER A 191 11.90 6.24 9.18
N TRP A 192 11.43 5.42 8.25
CA TRP A 192 11.39 5.76 6.84
C TRP A 192 9.98 5.62 6.27
N THR A 193 9.67 6.45 5.29
CA THR A 193 8.51 6.29 4.43
C THR A 193 9.02 5.78 3.09
N LEU A 194 8.63 4.55 2.72
CA LEU A 194 9.16 3.84 1.55
C LEU A 194 8.02 3.46 0.61
N PHE A 195 8.24 3.71 -0.68
CA PHE A 195 7.33 3.32 -1.75
C PHE A 195 8.08 2.64 -2.90
N LEU A 196 7.36 1.74 -3.57
CA LEU A 196 7.73 1.17 -4.85
C LEU A 196 6.84 1.78 -5.92
N THR A 197 7.40 2.11 -7.07
CA THR A 197 6.63 2.65 -8.19
C THR A 197 7.22 2.20 -9.53
N THR A 198 6.38 2.15 -10.56
CA THR A 198 6.80 1.99 -11.96
C THR A 198 6.96 3.33 -12.66
N ILE A 199 6.59 4.44 -12.01
CA ILE A 199 6.67 5.79 -12.60
C ILE A 199 8.15 6.19 -12.75
N PRO A 200 8.63 6.45 -13.97
CA PRO A 200 10.01 6.86 -14.20
C PRO A 200 10.29 8.26 -13.66
N ARG A 201 11.59 8.57 -13.43
CA ARG A 201 12.02 9.84 -12.83
C ARG A 201 11.66 11.06 -13.67
N GLU A 202 11.62 10.88 -14.99
CA GLU A 202 11.31 11.92 -15.97
C GLU A 202 9.86 12.38 -15.87
N ARG A 203 8.96 11.49 -15.39
CA ARG A 203 7.53 11.79 -15.23
C ARG A 203 7.16 12.29 -13.86
N ALA A 204 7.89 11.86 -12.82
CA ALA A 204 7.59 12.26 -11.45
C ALA A 204 8.82 12.33 -10.57
N SER A 205 8.98 13.47 -9.91
CA SER A 205 9.94 13.62 -8.83
C SER A 205 9.59 12.75 -7.62
N PHE A 206 10.56 12.48 -6.79
CA PHE A 206 10.37 11.84 -5.50
C PHE A 206 9.23 12.45 -4.67
N ARG A 207 9.16 13.79 -4.61
CA ARG A 207 8.12 14.50 -3.86
C ARG A 207 6.73 14.25 -4.42
N GLN A 208 6.60 14.26 -5.75
CA GLN A 208 5.31 13.97 -6.40
C GLN A 208 4.83 12.55 -6.12
N ILE A 209 5.73 11.55 -6.06
CA ILE A 209 5.36 10.18 -5.66
C ILE A 209 4.78 10.15 -4.25
N LEU A 210 5.42 10.83 -3.28
CA LEU A 210 4.92 10.90 -1.89
C LEU A 210 3.55 11.56 -1.81
N ASP A 211 3.40 12.72 -2.46
CA ASP A 211 2.16 13.50 -2.43
C ASP A 211 1.02 12.74 -3.13
N THR A 212 1.33 12.10 -4.28
CA THR A 212 0.35 11.28 -5.03
C THR A 212 -0.13 10.07 -4.21
N TYR A 213 0.77 9.37 -3.53
CA TYR A 213 0.35 8.27 -2.66
C TYR A 213 -0.55 8.75 -1.51
N GLY A 214 -0.36 9.97 -1.05
CA GLY A 214 -1.22 10.60 -0.04
C GLY A 214 -2.70 10.64 -0.43
N LEU A 215 -3.01 10.67 -1.74
CA LEU A 215 -4.39 10.64 -2.23
C LEU A 215 -5.14 9.34 -1.87
N ARG A 216 -4.42 8.25 -1.58
CA ARG A 216 -5.02 6.98 -1.13
C ARG A 216 -5.90 7.18 0.11
N TRP A 217 -5.58 8.14 0.98
CA TRP A 217 -6.38 8.42 2.16
C TRP A 217 -7.84 8.83 1.88
N ARG A 218 -8.15 9.26 0.67
CA ARG A 218 -9.51 9.63 0.30
C ARG A 218 -10.48 8.45 0.42
N ILE A 219 -10.05 7.22 0.08
CA ILE A 219 -10.89 6.04 0.24
C ILE A 219 -11.21 5.74 1.71
N GLU A 220 -10.26 5.97 2.62
CA GLU A 220 -10.50 5.79 4.06
C GLU A 220 -11.56 6.77 4.60
N THR A 221 -11.59 7.99 4.05
CA THR A 221 -12.64 8.97 4.38
C THR A 221 -14.01 8.48 3.90
N VAL A 222 -14.10 7.89 2.71
CA VAL A 222 -15.34 7.29 2.20
C VAL A 222 -15.79 6.14 3.10
N PHE A 223 -14.88 5.24 3.50
CA PHE A 223 -15.22 4.15 4.42
C PHE A 223 -15.69 4.65 5.79
N LYS A 224 -15.08 5.73 6.32
CA LYS A 224 -15.54 6.35 7.56
C LYS A 224 -16.95 6.91 7.42
N ALA A 225 -17.25 7.61 6.31
CA ALA A 225 -18.57 8.11 6.03
C ALA A 225 -19.61 6.97 5.96
N TRP A 226 -19.31 5.89 5.25
CA TRP A 226 -20.19 4.72 5.20
C TRP A 226 -20.49 4.14 6.58
N LYS A 227 -19.45 3.91 7.38
CA LYS A 227 -19.63 3.35 8.74
C LYS A 227 -20.46 4.27 9.63
N SER A 228 -20.29 5.58 9.49
CA SER A 228 -21.04 6.56 10.26
C SER A 228 -22.50 6.62 9.83
N GLU A 229 -22.74 6.79 8.53
CA GLU A 229 -24.09 6.99 7.98
C GLU A 229 -24.94 5.70 8.02
N LEU A 230 -24.33 4.56 7.73
CA LEU A 230 -25.01 3.28 7.72
C LEU A 230 -25.01 2.60 9.10
N ARG A 231 -24.40 3.21 10.11
CA ARG A 231 -24.27 2.68 11.49
C ARG A 231 -23.70 1.25 11.53
N LEU A 232 -22.70 0.98 10.66
CA LEU A 232 -22.05 -0.32 10.51
C LEU A 232 -20.92 -0.52 11.53
#